data_103013be53574499a50ef94b47c3b284
#
_entry.id   103013be53574499a50ef94b47c3b284
#
_cell.length_a   1.000
_cell.length_b   1.000
_cell.length_c   1.000
_cell.angle_alpha   90.00
_cell.angle_beta   90.00
_cell.angle_gamma   90.00
#
_symmetry.space_group_name_H-M   'P 1'
#
loop_
_entity.id
_entity.type
_entity.pdbx_description
1 polymer ?
#
loop_
_entity_poly.entity_id
_entity_poly.type
_entity_poly.pdbx_seq_one_letter_code
_entity_poly.pdbx_strand_id
1 'polypeptide(L)'
;MATTARHNIAQLEQVEAPGSMLTHTAARVLAVLRIATGFVFLWAFLDKTFGFGYATPAERAWINGGSPTKGFLSGVEVGPFENFFHSIAGAVWADWLFMLGLLGVGVALILGIGLRIAAVAAGLMMAFMWAAEWPLAQETSSGEPTRSSNPLVDYHVVYGLGAAVLALTYAGHTWGLGRWWARLPLVQKNRWLI
;
A
#
# COMPACT_ATOMS: atom_id res chain seq x y z
N MET A 1 27.54 -32.74 22.98
CA MET A 1 26.07 -32.58 22.76
C MET A 1 25.59 -31.12 22.74
N ALA A 2 26.07 -30.20 23.60
CA ALA A 2 25.63 -28.79 23.61
C ALA A 2 25.99 -27.97 22.36
N THR A 3 27.11 -28.29 21.71
CA THR A 3 27.59 -27.54 20.52
C THR A 3 26.74 -27.83 19.28
N THR A 4 26.29 -29.10 19.12
CA THR A 4 25.45 -29.51 17.99
C THR A 4 24.03 -28.89 18.09
N ALA A 5 23.48 -28.81 19.32
CA ALA A 5 22.18 -28.19 19.54
C ALA A 5 22.18 -26.67 19.24
N ARG A 6 23.27 -25.96 19.62
CA ARG A 6 23.43 -24.55 19.32
C ARG A 6 23.58 -24.27 17.80
N HIS A 7 24.27 -25.15 17.07
CA HIS A 7 24.42 -25.06 15.63
C HIS A 7 23.10 -25.28 14.91
N ASN A 8 22.28 -26.23 15.36
CA ASN A 8 20.94 -26.45 14.80
C ASN A 8 19.97 -25.30 15.08
N ILE A 9 20.02 -24.70 16.28
CA ILE A 9 19.18 -23.53 16.60
C ILE A 9 19.58 -22.33 15.74
N ALA A 10 20.89 -22.08 15.55
CA ALA A 10 21.38 -21.00 14.69
C ALA A 10 21.02 -21.22 13.21
N GLN A 11 21.00 -22.47 12.73
CA GLN A 11 20.54 -22.81 11.38
C GLN A 11 19.02 -22.65 11.23
N LEU A 12 18.24 -23.06 12.23
CA LEU A 12 16.78 -22.85 12.22
C LEU A 12 16.43 -21.36 12.28
N GLU A 13 17.17 -20.58 13.08
CA GLU A 13 17.01 -19.11 13.09
C GLU A 13 17.40 -18.46 11.74
N GLN A 14 18.39 -19.02 11.03
CA GLN A 14 18.75 -18.55 9.69
C GLN A 14 17.69 -18.92 8.63
N VAL A 15 17.08 -20.10 8.72
CA VAL A 15 16.02 -20.54 7.80
C VAL A 15 14.71 -19.78 8.06
N GLU A 16 14.42 -19.45 9.33
CA GLU A 16 13.26 -18.65 9.71
C GLU A 16 13.54 -17.15 9.70
N ALA A 17 14.81 -16.74 9.58
CA ALA A 17 15.15 -15.33 9.52
C ALA A 17 14.67 -14.72 8.19
N PRO A 18 13.86 -13.67 8.27
CA PRO A 18 13.38 -13.00 7.08
C PRO A 18 14.53 -12.54 6.18
N GLY A 19 14.49 -12.93 4.93
CA GLY A 19 15.49 -12.56 3.95
C GLY A 19 16.79 -13.39 3.96
N SER A 20 16.82 -14.54 4.65
CA SER A 20 17.99 -15.42 4.64
C SER A 20 18.35 -15.96 3.24
N MET A 21 17.38 -15.97 2.33
CA MET A 21 17.56 -16.36 0.92
C MET A 21 17.89 -15.17 0.00
N LEU A 22 17.87 -13.94 0.49
CA LEU A 22 18.15 -12.75 -0.31
C LEU A 22 19.61 -12.36 -0.20
N THR A 23 20.22 -12.02 -1.34
CA THR A 23 21.53 -11.38 -1.35
C THR A 23 21.46 -9.98 -0.72
N HIS A 24 22.56 -9.49 -0.18
CA HIS A 24 22.61 -8.13 0.36
C HIS A 24 22.20 -7.05 -0.65
N THR A 25 22.52 -7.24 -1.92
CA THR A 25 22.13 -6.33 -3.00
C THR A 25 20.62 -6.36 -3.21
N ALA A 26 20.02 -7.54 -3.30
CA ALA A 26 18.57 -7.68 -3.44
C ALA A 26 17.82 -7.05 -2.26
N ALA A 27 18.30 -7.29 -1.02
CA ALA A 27 17.71 -6.70 0.18
C ALA A 27 17.76 -5.15 0.16
N ARG A 28 18.85 -4.55 -0.35
CA ARG A 28 18.97 -3.08 -0.50
C ARG A 28 18.02 -2.54 -1.57
N VAL A 29 17.91 -3.22 -2.73
CA VAL A 29 16.98 -2.83 -3.80
C VAL A 29 15.54 -2.89 -3.30
N LEU A 30 15.16 -3.94 -2.58
CA LEU A 30 13.83 -4.06 -1.96
C LEU A 30 13.59 -2.97 -0.90
N ALA A 31 14.60 -2.57 -0.14
CA ALA A 31 14.47 -1.45 0.80
C ALA A 31 14.24 -0.12 0.08
N VAL A 32 14.93 0.15 -1.04
CA VAL A 32 14.67 1.33 -1.88
C VAL A 32 13.26 1.29 -2.45
N LEU A 33 12.85 0.15 -3.04
CA LEU A 33 11.51 -0.03 -3.58
C LEU A 33 10.43 0.20 -2.51
N ARG A 34 10.65 -0.30 -1.29
CA ARG A 34 9.76 -0.10 -0.14
C ARG A 34 9.59 1.38 0.20
N ILE A 35 10.72 2.11 0.31
CA ILE A 35 10.70 3.55 0.63
C ILE A 35 10.01 4.33 -0.49
N ALA A 36 10.33 4.05 -1.75
CA ALA A 36 9.71 4.69 -2.90
C ALA A 36 8.20 4.44 -2.97
N THR A 37 7.77 3.17 -2.80
CA THR A 37 6.34 2.83 -2.75
C THR A 37 5.66 3.53 -1.56
N GLY A 38 6.28 3.53 -0.38
CA GLY A 38 5.75 4.23 0.79
C GLY A 38 5.60 5.73 0.55
N PHE A 39 6.55 6.33 -0.17
CA PHE A 39 6.47 7.75 -0.53
C PHE A 39 5.32 8.05 -1.49
N VAL A 40 4.97 7.16 -2.41
CA VAL A 40 3.79 7.34 -3.27
C VAL A 40 2.51 7.49 -2.44
N PHE A 41 2.28 6.61 -1.46
CA PHE A 41 1.11 6.69 -0.58
C PHE A 41 1.16 7.92 0.34
N LEU A 42 2.32 8.17 0.95
CA LEU A 42 2.47 9.32 1.84
C LEU A 42 2.33 10.65 1.09
N TRP A 43 2.89 10.74 -0.12
CA TRP A 43 2.75 11.93 -0.95
C TRP A 43 1.30 12.19 -1.34
N ALA A 44 0.57 11.15 -1.72
CA ALA A 44 -0.86 11.27 -2.03
C ALA A 44 -1.66 11.77 -0.82
N PHE A 45 -1.32 11.30 0.41
CA PHE A 45 -1.90 11.83 1.64
C PHE A 45 -1.57 13.31 1.85
N LEU A 46 -0.30 13.69 1.70
CA LEU A 46 0.15 15.08 1.93
C LEU A 46 -0.47 16.04 0.91
N ASP A 47 -0.45 15.69 -0.38
CA ASP A 47 -1.04 16.54 -1.43
C ASP A 47 -2.55 16.70 -1.24
N LYS A 48 -3.28 15.63 -0.92
CA LYS A 48 -4.71 15.73 -0.62
C LYS A 48 -5.01 16.51 0.66
N THR A 49 -4.15 16.43 1.65
CA THR A 49 -4.32 17.17 2.91
C THR A 49 -4.07 18.66 2.72
N PHE A 50 -2.97 19.03 2.10
CA PHE A 50 -2.48 20.42 2.07
C PHE A 50 -2.71 21.13 0.73
N GLY A 51 -3.03 20.42 -0.35
CA GLY A 51 -3.29 21.01 -1.66
C GLY A 51 -2.05 21.62 -2.30
N PHE A 52 -1.01 20.80 -2.51
CA PHE A 52 0.25 21.27 -3.12
C PHE A 52 0.16 21.53 -4.63
N GLY A 53 -1.00 21.28 -5.25
CA GLY A 53 -1.25 21.58 -6.66
C GLY A 53 -0.79 20.50 -7.63
N TYR A 54 -0.44 19.30 -7.16
CA TYR A 54 -0.16 18.15 -8.03
C TYR A 54 -1.49 17.49 -8.45
N ALA A 55 -2.07 16.66 -7.61
CA ALA A 55 -3.38 16.07 -7.86
C ALA A 55 -4.52 16.85 -7.16
N THR A 56 -4.18 17.68 -6.17
CA THR A 56 -5.16 18.40 -5.35
C THR A 56 -4.78 19.89 -5.29
N PRO A 57 -5.56 20.78 -5.89
CA PRO A 57 -5.35 22.23 -5.74
C PRO A 57 -5.74 22.69 -4.33
N ALA A 58 -5.15 23.82 -3.89
CA ALA A 58 -5.26 24.31 -2.52
C ALA A 58 -6.71 24.49 -2.03
N GLU A 59 -7.60 24.99 -2.89
CA GLU A 59 -9.02 25.19 -2.59
C GLU A 59 -9.81 23.90 -2.38
N ARG A 60 -9.29 22.76 -2.85
CA ARG A 60 -9.88 21.43 -2.66
C ARG A 60 -9.13 20.59 -1.62
N ALA A 61 -8.15 21.17 -0.94
CA ALA A 61 -7.42 20.50 0.11
C ALA A 61 -8.33 20.08 1.26
N TRP A 62 -8.05 18.94 1.86
CA TRP A 62 -8.86 18.40 2.97
C TRP A 62 -8.92 19.34 4.17
N ILE A 63 -7.80 19.99 4.52
CA ILE A 63 -7.76 21.01 5.60
C ILE A 63 -8.60 22.23 5.31
N ASN A 64 -8.91 22.51 4.04
CA ASN A 64 -9.76 23.61 3.61
C ASN A 64 -11.23 23.21 3.38
N GLY A 65 -11.62 22.01 3.89
CA GLY A 65 -13.00 21.50 3.77
C GLY A 65 -13.28 20.73 2.48
N GLY A 66 -12.26 20.45 1.66
CA GLY A 66 -12.37 19.57 0.51
C GLY A 66 -12.64 18.10 0.90
N SER A 67 -13.13 17.31 -0.05
CA SER A 67 -13.32 15.87 0.13
C SER A 67 -12.31 15.10 -0.73
N PRO A 68 -11.40 14.33 -0.10
CA PRO A 68 -10.39 13.55 -0.82
C PRO A 68 -10.94 12.50 -1.78
N THR A 69 -12.13 11.97 -1.50
CA THR A 69 -12.74 10.90 -2.31
C THR A 69 -13.73 11.42 -3.34
N LYS A 70 -14.37 12.56 -3.10
CA LYS A 70 -15.50 13.04 -3.90
C LYS A 70 -15.16 13.16 -5.39
N GLY A 71 -14.06 13.83 -5.72
CA GLY A 71 -13.71 14.06 -7.13
C GLY A 71 -13.46 12.79 -7.92
N PHE A 72 -12.79 11.83 -7.31
CA PHE A 72 -12.48 10.54 -7.94
C PHE A 72 -13.73 9.66 -8.05
N LEU A 73 -14.46 9.47 -6.94
CA LEU A 73 -15.59 8.54 -6.90
C LEU A 73 -16.82 9.03 -7.67
N SER A 74 -17.07 10.36 -7.72
CA SER A 74 -18.16 10.89 -8.56
C SER A 74 -17.81 10.97 -10.04
N GLY A 75 -16.55 10.81 -10.39
CA GLY A 75 -16.07 10.71 -11.78
C GLY A 75 -15.94 9.29 -12.32
N VAL A 76 -16.40 8.28 -11.57
CA VAL A 76 -16.45 6.90 -12.06
C VAL A 76 -17.55 6.78 -13.12
N GLU A 77 -17.18 6.44 -14.35
CA GLU A 77 -18.11 6.35 -15.50
C GLU A 77 -18.07 4.96 -16.14
N VAL A 78 -17.57 3.96 -15.40
CA VAL A 78 -17.33 2.62 -15.93
C VAL A 78 -17.59 1.55 -14.87
N GLY A 79 -17.93 0.37 -15.36
CA GLY A 79 -17.97 -0.87 -14.57
C GLY A 79 -19.24 -1.06 -13.74
N PRO A 80 -19.37 -2.26 -13.14
CA PRO A 80 -20.58 -2.66 -12.44
C PRO A 80 -20.79 -1.98 -11.09
N PHE A 81 -19.79 -1.27 -10.58
CA PHE A 81 -19.80 -0.62 -9.26
C PHE A 81 -19.98 0.91 -9.34
N GLU A 82 -20.24 1.49 -10.51
CA GLU A 82 -20.43 2.93 -10.72
C GLU A 82 -21.39 3.55 -9.70
N ASN A 83 -22.62 3.04 -9.61
CA ASN A 83 -23.64 3.53 -8.65
C ASN A 83 -23.19 3.41 -7.19
N PHE A 84 -22.48 2.35 -6.85
CA PHE A 84 -21.93 2.18 -5.50
C PHE A 84 -20.89 3.28 -5.20
N PHE A 85 -19.94 3.51 -6.10
CA PHE A 85 -18.91 4.54 -5.91
C PHE A 85 -19.54 5.94 -5.84
N HIS A 86 -20.53 6.26 -6.69
CA HIS A 86 -21.26 7.52 -6.61
C HIS A 86 -21.96 7.69 -5.25
N SER A 87 -22.54 6.63 -4.70
CA SER A 87 -23.26 6.70 -3.42
C SER A 87 -22.39 7.02 -2.21
N ILE A 88 -21.10 6.69 -2.26
CA ILE A 88 -20.12 6.95 -1.20
C ILE A 88 -19.19 8.14 -1.48
N ALA A 89 -19.33 8.77 -2.64
CA ALA A 89 -18.49 9.90 -3.06
C ALA A 89 -18.67 11.09 -2.11
N GLY A 90 -17.61 11.47 -1.41
CA GLY A 90 -17.63 12.56 -0.44
C GLY A 90 -18.28 12.21 0.90
N ALA A 91 -18.58 10.95 1.16
CA ALA A 91 -19.02 10.52 2.49
C ALA A 91 -17.86 10.68 3.50
N VAL A 92 -18.12 11.30 4.65
CA VAL A 92 -17.10 11.61 5.66
C VAL A 92 -16.30 10.37 6.08
N TRP A 93 -16.96 9.24 6.30
CA TRP A 93 -16.31 7.99 6.66
C TRP A 93 -15.39 7.46 5.55
N ALA A 94 -15.78 7.64 4.27
CA ALA A 94 -14.97 7.23 3.12
C ALA A 94 -13.71 8.09 3.00
N ASP A 95 -13.83 9.40 3.20
CA ASP A 95 -12.70 10.34 3.23
C ASP A 95 -11.69 9.95 4.33
N TRP A 96 -12.17 9.73 5.56
CA TRP A 96 -11.30 9.32 6.67
C TRP A 96 -10.64 7.96 6.43
N LEU A 97 -11.40 6.97 5.97
CA LEU A 97 -10.85 5.64 5.70
C LEU A 97 -9.75 5.68 4.63
N PHE A 98 -10.01 6.42 3.55
CA PHE A 98 -9.05 6.61 2.47
C PHE A 98 -7.78 7.33 2.95
N MET A 99 -7.94 8.45 3.66
CA MET A 99 -6.81 9.25 4.14
C MET A 99 -5.99 8.52 5.19
N LEU A 100 -6.62 7.83 6.15
CA LEU A 100 -5.91 6.99 7.12
C LEU A 100 -5.21 5.80 6.46
N GLY A 101 -5.81 5.23 5.42
CA GLY A 101 -5.18 4.21 4.60
C GLY A 101 -3.91 4.71 3.91
N LEU A 102 -3.98 5.85 3.23
CA LEU A 102 -2.82 6.48 2.58
C LEU A 102 -1.69 6.78 3.59
N LEU A 103 -2.04 7.42 4.71
CA LEU A 103 -1.08 7.75 5.76
C LEU A 103 -0.47 6.49 6.38
N GLY A 104 -1.32 5.55 6.79
CA GLY A 104 -0.89 4.32 7.49
C GLY A 104 0.00 3.46 6.62
N VAL A 105 -0.39 3.22 5.37
CA VAL A 105 0.41 2.45 4.40
C VAL A 105 1.72 3.18 4.10
N GLY A 106 1.66 4.48 3.82
CA GLY A 106 2.84 5.28 3.52
C GLY A 106 3.86 5.26 4.65
N VAL A 107 3.44 5.54 5.89
CA VAL A 107 4.31 5.55 7.08
C VAL A 107 4.84 4.15 7.38
N ALA A 108 3.99 3.12 7.34
CA ALA A 108 4.41 1.74 7.61
C ALA A 108 5.47 1.26 6.62
N LEU A 109 5.28 1.54 5.32
CA LEU A 109 6.25 1.22 4.29
C LEU A 109 7.55 2.01 4.47
N ILE A 110 7.52 3.33 4.69
CA ILE A 110 8.73 4.15 4.88
C ILE A 110 9.52 3.69 6.11
N LEU A 111 8.85 3.48 7.23
CA LEU A 111 9.52 3.03 8.47
C LEU A 111 9.91 1.54 8.42
N GLY A 112 9.25 0.74 7.60
CA GLY A 112 9.49 -0.70 7.50
C GLY A 112 8.93 -1.49 8.68
N ILE A 113 7.78 -1.08 9.23
CA ILE A 113 7.08 -1.72 10.34
C ILE A 113 5.67 -2.14 9.92
N GLY A 114 5.17 -3.23 10.50
CA GLY A 114 3.80 -3.68 10.23
C GLY A 114 3.52 -3.96 8.74
N LEU A 115 4.51 -4.39 7.98
CA LEU A 115 4.45 -4.49 6.52
C LEU A 115 3.33 -5.40 6.03
N ARG A 116 2.98 -6.46 6.76
CA ARG A 116 1.86 -7.32 6.35
C ARG A 116 0.51 -6.63 6.47
N ILE A 117 0.31 -5.84 7.53
CA ILE A 117 -0.91 -5.02 7.67
C ILE A 117 -0.94 -3.98 6.55
N ALA A 118 0.18 -3.30 6.32
CA ALA A 118 0.30 -2.31 5.25
C ALA A 118 0.04 -2.93 3.86
N ALA A 119 0.53 -4.14 3.59
CA ALA A 119 0.30 -4.85 2.34
C ALA A 119 -1.18 -5.22 2.14
N VAL A 120 -1.87 -5.67 3.20
CA VAL A 120 -3.31 -5.93 3.13
C VAL A 120 -4.09 -4.64 2.88
N ALA A 121 -3.78 -3.57 3.61
CA ALA A 121 -4.44 -2.28 3.44
C ALA A 121 -4.18 -1.69 2.04
N ALA A 122 -2.93 -1.70 1.56
CA ALA A 122 -2.58 -1.27 0.22
C ALA A 122 -3.28 -2.13 -0.85
N GLY A 123 -3.29 -3.45 -0.70
CA GLY A 123 -3.97 -4.37 -1.61
C GLY A 123 -5.46 -4.09 -1.71
N LEU A 124 -6.13 -3.87 -0.59
CA LEU A 124 -7.56 -3.50 -0.57
C LEU A 124 -7.79 -2.13 -1.22
N MET A 125 -6.99 -1.10 -0.89
CA MET A 125 -7.10 0.21 -1.53
C MET A 125 -6.91 0.13 -3.04
N MET A 126 -5.87 -0.59 -3.49
CA MET A 126 -5.59 -0.79 -4.92
C MET A 126 -6.70 -1.58 -5.61
N ALA A 127 -7.25 -2.61 -4.97
CA ALA A 127 -8.38 -3.37 -5.52
C ALA A 127 -9.64 -2.50 -5.67
N PHE A 128 -9.95 -1.63 -4.69
CA PHE A 128 -11.05 -0.68 -4.80
C PHE A 128 -10.84 0.35 -5.90
N MET A 129 -9.62 0.89 -6.05
CA MET A 129 -9.31 1.85 -7.11
C MET A 129 -9.35 1.18 -8.49
N TRP A 130 -8.83 -0.05 -8.61
CA TRP A 130 -8.94 -0.85 -9.83
C TRP A 130 -10.40 -1.10 -10.21
N ALA A 131 -11.25 -1.44 -9.21
CA ALA A 131 -12.67 -1.65 -9.45
C ALA A 131 -13.42 -0.34 -9.83
N ALA A 132 -12.94 0.81 -9.37
CA ALA A 132 -13.49 2.12 -9.74
C ALA A 132 -13.09 2.55 -11.17
N GLU A 133 -11.84 2.30 -11.55
CA GLU A 133 -11.35 2.59 -12.91
C GLU A 133 -11.78 1.52 -13.94
N TRP A 134 -12.15 0.33 -13.49
CA TRP A 134 -12.65 -0.80 -14.26
C TRP A 134 -11.95 -0.97 -15.63
N PRO A 135 -10.67 -1.34 -15.67
CA PRO A 135 -9.88 -1.36 -16.89
C PRO A 135 -10.36 -2.36 -17.95
N LEU A 136 -11.33 -3.23 -17.60
CA LEU A 136 -12.01 -4.13 -18.55
C LEU A 136 -12.91 -3.38 -19.54
N ALA A 137 -13.39 -2.18 -19.21
CA ALA A 137 -14.19 -1.37 -20.12
C ALA A 137 -13.30 -0.63 -21.11
N GLN A 138 -13.69 -0.63 -22.38
CA GLN A 138 -13.04 0.15 -23.44
C GLN A 138 -13.71 1.52 -23.64
N GLU A 139 -14.98 1.62 -23.28
CA GLU A 139 -15.79 2.84 -23.39
C GLU A 139 -16.44 3.16 -22.03
N THR A 140 -16.63 4.42 -21.77
CA THR A 140 -17.40 4.92 -20.62
C THR A 140 -18.91 4.73 -20.84
N SER A 141 -19.72 4.97 -19.82
CA SER A 141 -21.18 4.98 -19.93
C SER A 141 -21.70 6.05 -20.90
N SER A 142 -20.90 7.08 -21.20
CA SER A 142 -21.17 8.12 -22.21
C SER A 142 -20.67 7.77 -23.61
N GLY A 143 -19.98 6.64 -23.80
CA GLY A 143 -19.43 6.19 -25.10
C GLY A 143 -18.03 6.74 -25.42
N GLU A 144 -17.38 7.41 -24.48
CA GLU A 144 -16.03 7.92 -24.63
C GLU A 144 -14.98 6.82 -24.33
N PRO A 145 -13.81 6.79 -25.01
CA PRO A 145 -12.75 5.82 -24.72
C PRO A 145 -12.20 5.96 -23.28
N THR A 146 -12.12 4.85 -22.54
CA THR A 146 -11.58 4.83 -21.16
C THR A 146 -10.07 5.07 -21.07
N ARG A 147 -9.34 4.97 -22.19
CA ARG A 147 -7.87 5.00 -22.26
C ARG A 147 -7.19 3.85 -21.50
N SER A 148 -7.94 2.80 -21.15
CA SER A 148 -7.37 1.60 -20.57
C SER A 148 -6.38 0.96 -21.56
N SER A 149 -5.14 0.75 -21.14
CA SER A 149 -4.09 0.14 -21.97
C SER A 149 -3.96 -1.36 -21.75
N ASN A 150 -4.53 -1.89 -20.66
CA ASN A 150 -4.48 -3.32 -20.31
C ASN A 150 -5.75 -3.69 -19.52
N PRO A 151 -6.47 -4.75 -19.92
CA PRO A 151 -7.74 -5.09 -19.30
C PRO A 151 -7.64 -5.64 -17.87
N LEU A 152 -6.47 -6.13 -17.45
CA LEU A 152 -6.33 -6.83 -16.17
C LEU A 152 -5.27 -6.21 -15.27
N VAL A 153 -4.12 -5.84 -15.84
CA VAL A 153 -2.95 -5.43 -15.07
C VAL A 153 -2.63 -3.96 -15.35
N ASP A 154 -3.00 -3.12 -14.43
CA ASP A 154 -2.64 -1.70 -14.40
C ASP A 154 -1.68 -1.42 -13.22
N TYR A 155 -1.42 -0.14 -12.94
CA TYR A 155 -0.54 0.25 -11.84
C TYR A 155 -1.09 -0.11 -10.46
N HIS A 156 -2.43 -0.23 -10.27
CA HIS A 156 -3.02 -0.65 -9.01
C HIS A 156 -2.63 -2.10 -8.68
N VAL A 157 -2.72 -3.00 -9.66
CA VAL A 157 -2.30 -4.40 -9.50
C VAL A 157 -0.81 -4.47 -9.17
N VAL A 158 0.02 -3.68 -9.87
CA VAL A 158 1.47 -3.64 -9.63
C VAL A 158 1.81 -3.12 -8.23
N TYR A 159 1.16 -2.05 -7.75
CA TYR A 159 1.38 -1.55 -6.39
C TYR A 159 0.89 -2.52 -5.32
N GLY A 160 -0.27 -3.15 -5.51
CA GLY A 160 -0.79 -4.15 -4.58
C GLY A 160 0.14 -5.36 -4.44
N LEU A 161 0.58 -5.93 -5.56
CA LEU A 161 1.55 -7.03 -5.57
C LEU A 161 2.92 -6.59 -5.04
N GLY A 162 3.37 -5.39 -5.38
CA GLY A 162 4.60 -4.81 -4.87
C GLY A 162 4.60 -4.72 -3.34
N ALA A 163 3.50 -4.25 -2.74
CA ALA A 163 3.35 -4.20 -1.28
C ALA A 163 3.39 -5.60 -0.66
N ALA A 164 2.75 -6.60 -1.30
CA ALA A 164 2.80 -8.00 -0.85
C ALA A 164 4.23 -8.57 -0.92
N VAL A 165 4.96 -8.34 -2.01
CA VAL A 165 6.36 -8.76 -2.15
C VAL A 165 7.22 -8.13 -1.06
N LEU A 166 7.09 -6.82 -0.82
CA LEU A 166 7.85 -6.11 0.21
C LEU A 166 7.60 -6.65 1.63
N ALA A 167 6.35 -7.05 1.93
CA ALA A 167 6.00 -7.67 3.19
C ALA A 167 6.58 -9.10 3.32
N LEU A 168 6.40 -9.92 2.29
CA LEU A 168 6.82 -11.34 2.29
C LEU A 168 8.34 -11.50 2.24
N THR A 169 9.07 -10.54 1.67
CA THR A 169 10.54 -10.50 1.65
C THR A 169 11.15 -9.79 2.86
N TYR A 170 10.32 -9.36 3.80
CA TYR A 170 10.76 -8.66 5.01
C TYR A 170 11.62 -7.42 4.71
N ALA A 171 11.25 -6.67 3.69
CA ALA A 171 12.02 -5.52 3.22
C ALA A 171 12.24 -4.43 4.30
N GLY A 172 11.46 -4.45 5.38
CA GLY A 172 11.61 -3.56 6.54
C GLY A 172 12.85 -3.84 7.40
N HIS A 173 13.50 -5.02 7.25
CA HIS A 173 14.69 -5.38 8.00
C HIS A 173 15.97 -4.73 7.47
N THR A 174 15.93 -4.20 6.24
CA THR A 174 17.03 -3.46 5.62
C THR A 174 16.62 -1.98 5.53
N TRP A 175 17.42 -1.10 6.08
CA TRP A 175 17.18 0.36 6.13
C TRP A 175 15.79 0.74 6.68
N GLY A 176 15.30 -0.04 7.69
CA GLY A 176 14.04 0.19 8.35
C GLY A 176 14.04 -0.31 9.79
N LEU A 177 12.93 -0.11 10.46
CA LEU A 177 12.71 -0.49 11.86
C LEU A 177 12.15 -1.92 12.01
N GLY A 178 12.12 -2.72 10.95
CA GLY A 178 11.52 -4.06 10.95
C GLY A 178 12.12 -5.00 11.98
N ARG A 179 13.45 -4.94 12.19
CA ARG A 179 14.13 -5.75 13.23
C ARG A 179 13.74 -5.35 14.65
N TRP A 180 13.53 -4.04 14.89
CA TRP A 180 13.02 -3.55 16.16
C TRP A 180 11.56 -3.98 16.35
N TRP A 181 10.72 -3.79 15.31
CA TRP A 181 9.33 -4.22 15.30
C TRP A 181 9.17 -5.70 15.66
N ALA A 182 9.96 -6.58 15.05
CA ALA A 182 9.94 -8.01 15.30
C ALA A 182 10.29 -8.42 16.76
N ARG A 183 10.94 -7.53 17.52
CA ARG A 183 11.30 -7.76 18.93
C ARG A 183 10.20 -7.35 19.92
N LEU A 184 9.16 -6.65 19.48
CA LEU A 184 8.08 -6.21 20.35
C LEU A 184 7.31 -7.42 20.88
N PRO A 185 6.97 -7.49 22.18
CA PRO A 185 6.25 -8.63 22.77
C PRO A 185 4.94 -8.97 22.07
N LEU A 186 4.19 -7.94 21.63
CA LEU A 186 2.96 -8.12 20.86
C LEU A 186 3.22 -8.83 19.53
N VAL A 187 4.27 -8.44 18.83
CA VAL A 187 4.65 -8.98 17.52
C VAL A 187 5.20 -10.41 17.67
N GLN A 188 5.97 -10.68 18.72
CA GLN A 188 6.45 -12.02 19.02
C GLN A 188 5.32 -13.00 19.35
N LYS A 189 4.26 -12.55 20.02
CA LYS A 189 3.05 -13.34 20.28
C LYS A 189 2.20 -13.54 19.00
N ASN A 190 2.31 -12.65 18.03
CA ASN A 190 1.55 -12.65 16.79
C ASN A 190 2.50 -12.58 15.59
N ARG A 191 3.25 -13.64 15.35
CA ARG A 191 4.33 -13.67 14.34
C ARG A 191 3.90 -13.34 12.91
N TRP A 192 2.62 -13.42 12.61
CA TRP A 192 2.12 -12.96 11.31
C TRP A 192 2.25 -11.45 11.10
N LEU A 193 2.51 -10.68 12.17
CA LEU A 193 2.74 -9.22 12.10
C LEU A 193 4.15 -8.83 11.63
N ILE A 194 5.05 -9.82 11.48
CA ILE A 194 6.44 -9.58 11.06
C ILE A 194 6.53 -9.38 9.56
#